data_ebd50e25b7fe9a155014e94f9db4bb7e
#
_entry.id   ebd50e25b7fe9a155014e94f9db4bb7e
#
_cell.length_a   1.000
_cell.length_b   1.000
_cell.length_c   1.000
_cell.angle_alpha   90.00
_cell.angle_beta   90.00
_cell.angle_gamma   90.00
#
_symmetry.space_group_name_H-M   'P 1'
#
loop_
_entity.id
_entity.type
_entity.pdbx_description
1 polymer ?
#
loop_
_entity_poly.entity_id
_entity_poly.type
_entity_poly.pdbx_seq_one_letter_code
_entity_poly.pdbx_strand_id
1 'polypeptide(L)'
;MRHAWLICAFSIAATAPALAVQEFYVGEPVVKDGMQIVPNYLTGVEMDRMPQGAGMGKDSVHLEADVHATKDETHGFAEDSWIPYLDIHYELTKDGDKVFKKTGLLFPMTAKDGPHYANNTDMAGPGTYHLTYTIWPPTTHGFIRHTDKASGVPDWWKPITASWTFAYPSKNK
;
A
#
# COMPACT_ATOMS: atom_id res chain seq x y z
N MET A 1 44.89 -52.56 -21.55
CA MET A 1 44.56 -51.46 -20.63
C MET A 1 43.42 -50.66 -21.28
N ARG A 2 42.19 -50.75 -20.74
CA ARG A 2 41.00 -50.07 -21.28
C ARG A 2 40.73 -48.86 -20.36
N HIS A 3 40.86 -47.66 -20.92
CA HIS A 3 40.60 -46.40 -20.22
C HIS A 3 39.12 -46.12 -20.35
N ALA A 4 38.40 -46.18 -19.19
CA ALA A 4 37.01 -45.75 -19.09
C ALA A 4 36.98 -44.22 -18.83
N TRP A 5 36.39 -43.47 -19.76
CA TRP A 5 36.12 -42.04 -19.58
C TRP A 5 34.80 -41.89 -18.81
N LEU A 6 34.87 -41.32 -17.61
CA LEU A 6 33.67 -40.88 -16.87
C LEU A 6 33.21 -39.53 -17.44
N ILE A 7 32.05 -39.49 -18.07
CA ILE A 7 31.36 -38.25 -18.48
C ILE A 7 30.55 -37.78 -17.27
N CYS A 8 31.04 -36.75 -16.59
CA CYS A 8 30.23 -36.01 -15.59
C CYS A 8 29.22 -35.13 -16.34
N ALA A 9 27.95 -35.51 -16.31
CA ALA A 9 26.86 -34.67 -16.76
C ALA A 9 26.62 -33.55 -15.73
N PHE A 10 26.97 -32.35 -16.07
CA PHE A 10 26.63 -31.15 -15.30
C PHE A 10 25.16 -30.76 -15.59
N SER A 11 24.26 -31.01 -14.64
CA SER A 11 22.89 -30.55 -14.71
C SER A 11 22.87 -29.06 -14.38
N ILE A 12 22.66 -28.21 -15.39
CA ILE A 12 22.39 -26.78 -15.19
C ILE A 12 20.94 -26.69 -14.72
N ALA A 13 20.73 -26.45 -13.43
CA ALA A 13 19.42 -26.07 -12.91
C ALA A 13 19.10 -24.66 -13.43
N ALA A 14 18.15 -24.54 -14.36
CA ALA A 14 17.61 -23.26 -14.77
C ALA A 14 16.81 -22.68 -13.59
N THR A 15 17.36 -21.71 -12.89
CA THR A 15 16.62 -20.90 -11.93
C THR A 15 15.66 -20.02 -12.74
N ALA A 16 14.35 -20.24 -12.59
CA ALA A 16 13.36 -19.29 -13.11
C ALA A 16 13.61 -17.93 -12.46
N PRO A 17 13.58 -16.82 -13.23
CA PRO A 17 13.69 -15.50 -12.62
C PRO A 17 12.51 -15.32 -11.64
N ALA A 18 12.81 -14.98 -10.40
CA ALA A 18 11.80 -14.50 -9.48
C ALA A 18 11.15 -13.26 -10.13
N LEU A 19 9.82 -13.23 -10.23
CA LEU A 19 9.12 -12.04 -10.69
C LEU A 19 9.49 -10.91 -9.71
N ALA A 20 10.16 -9.89 -10.21
CA ALA A 20 10.48 -8.72 -9.41
C ALA A 20 9.17 -8.04 -8.99
N VAL A 21 9.10 -7.59 -7.75
CA VAL A 21 8.00 -6.72 -7.28
C VAL A 21 7.97 -5.50 -8.21
N GLN A 22 6.80 -5.18 -8.71
CA GLN A 22 6.60 -4.07 -9.62
C GLN A 22 5.58 -3.11 -9.01
N GLU A 23 5.99 -1.87 -8.84
CA GLU A 23 5.20 -0.78 -8.27
C GLU A 23 4.60 0.11 -9.37
N PHE A 24 3.37 0.54 -9.15
CA PHE A 24 2.60 1.38 -10.06
C PHE A 24 1.91 2.50 -9.29
N TYR A 25 2.16 3.73 -9.69
CA TYR A 25 1.45 4.87 -9.13
C TYR A 25 0.00 4.92 -9.58
N VAL A 26 -0.89 5.17 -8.61
CA VAL A 26 -2.32 5.37 -8.85
C VAL A 26 -2.62 6.80 -9.24
N GLY A 27 -1.88 7.76 -8.69
CA GLY A 27 -2.03 9.18 -9.00
C GLY A 27 -1.05 10.05 -8.23
N GLU A 28 -1.18 11.37 -8.40
CA GLU A 28 -0.34 12.34 -7.71
C GLU A 28 -0.58 12.31 -6.19
N PRO A 29 0.45 12.54 -5.38
CA PRO A 29 0.30 12.66 -3.93
C PRO A 29 -0.72 13.73 -3.55
N VAL A 30 -1.51 13.46 -2.52
CA VAL A 30 -2.44 14.42 -1.93
C VAL A 30 -1.93 14.85 -0.57
N VAL A 31 -1.85 16.17 -0.33
CA VAL A 31 -1.47 16.72 0.98
C VAL A 31 -2.73 17.23 1.69
N LYS A 32 -2.98 16.70 2.89
CA LYS A 32 -4.08 17.11 3.78
C LYS A 32 -3.68 17.00 5.24
N ASP A 33 -4.07 17.98 6.04
CA ASP A 33 -3.86 18.01 7.50
C ASP A 33 -2.42 17.66 7.92
N GLY A 34 -1.43 18.22 7.20
CA GLY A 34 -0.02 17.97 7.48
C GLY A 34 0.49 16.58 7.05
N MET A 35 -0.29 15.82 6.29
CA MET A 35 0.08 14.51 5.77
C MET A 35 0.18 14.52 4.26
N GLN A 36 1.22 13.90 3.72
CA GLN A 36 1.32 13.51 2.33
C GLN A 36 0.83 12.06 2.20
N ILE A 37 -0.10 11.82 1.30
CA ILE A 37 -0.74 10.52 1.04
C ILE A 37 -0.40 10.13 -0.39
N VAL A 38 0.34 9.04 -0.57
CA VAL A 38 0.77 8.54 -1.89
C VAL A 38 0.07 7.19 -2.14
N PRO A 39 -0.78 7.08 -3.16
CA PRO A 39 -1.46 5.84 -3.50
C PRO A 39 -0.66 5.06 -4.54
N ASN A 40 -0.36 3.81 -4.23
CA ASN A 40 0.33 2.88 -5.13
C ASN A 40 -0.43 1.55 -5.21
N TYR A 41 -0.12 0.73 -6.19
CA TYR A 41 -0.34 -0.69 -6.12
C TYR A 41 0.86 -1.45 -6.64
N LEU A 42 1.10 -2.63 -6.06
CA LEU A 42 2.20 -3.50 -6.43
C LEU A 42 1.68 -4.86 -6.91
N THR A 43 2.49 -5.53 -7.71
CA THR A 43 2.27 -6.92 -8.10
C THR A 43 3.45 -7.78 -7.66
N GLY A 44 3.20 -9.08 -7.41
CA GLY A 44 4.26 -10.01 -7.01
C GLY A 44 4.71 -9.87 -5.55
N VAL A 45 3.93 -9.22 -4.70
CA VAL A 45 4.24 -9.10 -3.26
C VAL A 45 3.91 -10.41 -2.55
N GLU A 46 4.85 -10.89 -1.74
CA GLU A 46 4.67 -12.00 -0.81
C GLU A 46 4.75 -11.48 0.63
N MET A 47 3.85 -11.96 1.49
CA MET A 47 3.74 -11.57 2.88
C MET A 47 3.85 -12.80 3.79
N ASP A 48 4.32 -12.62 5.01
CA ASP A 48 4.41 -13.70 6.01
C ASP A 48 3.02 -14.24 6.42
N ARG A 49 1.98 -13.42 6.29
CA ARG A 49 0.57 -13.78 6.49
C ARG A 49 -0.32 -12.83 5.68
N MET A 50 -1.48 -13.32 5.26
CA MET A 50 -2.47 -12.48 4.59
C MET A 50 -3.27 -11.67 5.60
N PRO A 51 -3.44 -10.35 5.37
CA PRO A 51 -4.35 -9.53 6.16
C PRO A 51 -5.81 -9.99 6.04
N GLN A 52 -6.63 -9.59 6.99
CA GLN A 52 -8.07 -9.86 6.93
C GLN A 52 -8.70 -9.21 5.69
N GLY A 53 -9.54 -9.97 4.97
CA GLY A 53 -10.22 -9.48 3.78
C GLY A 53 -9.33 -9.31 2.55
N ALA A 54 -8.11 -9.85 2.58
CA ALA A 54 -7.21 -9.80 1.43
C ALA A 54 -7.80 -10.48 0.19
N GLY A 55 -7.66 -9.85 -0.96
CA GLY A 55 -7.95 -10.44 -2.27
C GLY A 55 -6.98 -11.59 -2.56
N MET A 56 -7.51 -12.69 -3.09
CA MET A 56 -6.76 -13.92 -3.38
C MET A 56 -6.89 -14.35 -4.84
N GLY A 57 -7.53 -13.52 -5.67
CA GLY A 57 -7.72 -13.80 -7.09
C GLY A 57 -6.44 -13.66 -7.90
N LYS A 58 -6.43 -14.21 -9.11
CA LYS A 58 -5.29 -14.11 -10.05
C LYS A 58 -4.97 -12.67 -10.48
N ASP A 59 -5.96 -11.78 -10.41
CA ASP A 59 -5.83 -10.36 -10.75
C ASP A 59 -5.75 -9.49 -9.48
N SER A 60 -5.33 -10.08 -8.35
CA SER A 60 -5.12 -9.36 -7.09
C SER A 60 -3.89 -8.45 -7.18
N VAL A 61 -4.03 -7.25 -6.64
CA VAL A 61 -2.94 -6.30 -6.46
C VAL A 61 -2.75 -5.98 -4.98
N HIS A 62 -1.54 -5.65 -4.60
CA HIS A 62 -1.21 -5.12 -3.29
C HIS A 62 -1.47 -3.61 -3.31
N LEU A 63 -2.65 -3.19 -2.87
CA LEU A 63 -3.03 -1.78 -2.81
C LEU A 63 -2.40 -1.14 -1.58
N GLU A 64 -1.71 -0.01 -1.79
CA GLU A 64 -0.83 0.59 -0.80
C GLU A 64 -1.11 2.09 -0.63
N ALA A 65 -0.93 2.57 0.59
CA ALA A 65 -0.90 3.98 0.96
C ALA A 65 0.35 4.28 1.79
N ASP A 66 1.23 5.10 1.23
CA ASP A 66 2.30 5.74 1.98
C ASP A 66 1.77 7.03 2.60
N VAL A 67 1.85 7.15 3.91
CA VAL A 67 1.39 8.33 4.63
C VAL A 67 2.50 8.88 5.50
N HIS A 68 3.03 10.03 5.11
CA HIS A 68 4.15 10.68 5.79
C HIS A 68 3.77 12.08 6.24
N ALA A 69 4.36 12.49 7.35
CA ALA A 69 4.24 13.85 7.86
C ALA A 69 4.91 14.85 6.92
N THR A 70 4.26 15.97 6.67
CA THR A 70 4.88 17.12 5.99
C THR A 70 5.46 18.11 7.01
N LYS A 71 6.19 19.11 6.52
CA LYS A 71 6.67 20.23 7.37
C LYS A 71 5.56 20.98 8.11
N ASP A 72 4.32 20.90 7.62
CA ASP A 72 3.15 21.60 8.18
C ASP A 72 2.38 20.71 9.18
N GLU A 73 2.90 19.52 9.51
CA GLU A 73 2.36 18.63 10.51
C GLU A 73 2.47 19.25 11.92
N THR A 74 1.42 19.13 12.73
CA THR A 74 1.29 19.82 14.03
C THR A 74 1.13 18.91 15.24
N HIS A 75 1.05 17.59 15.05
CA HIS A 75 0.83 16.60 16.11
C HIS A 75 2.13 15.96 16.62
N GLY A 76 3.29 16.50 16.21
CA GLY A 76 4.59 16.08 16.72
C GLY A 76 5.27 14.97 15.93
N PHE A 77 4.76 14.60 14.76
CA PHE A 77 5.47 13.74 13.83
C PHE A 77 6.54 14.55 13.09
N ALA A 78 7.75 14.03 13.02
CA ALA A 78 8.83 14.70 12.29
C ALA A 78 8.53 14.72 10.78
N GLU A 79 8.97 15.77 10.09
CA GLU A 79 8.89 15.83 8.62
C GLU A 79 9.46 14.55 7.99
N ASP A 80 8.81 14.06 6.95
CA ASP A 80 9.06 12.80 6.22
C ASP A 80 8.94 11.52 7.05
N SER A 81 8.54 11.58 8.34
CA SER A 81 8.29 10.37 9.10
C SER A 81 6.95 9.73 8.72
N TRP A 82 6.92 8.40 8.64
CA TRP A 82 5.69 7.64 8.52
C TRP A 82 4.78 7.88 9.73
N ILE A 83 3.49 8.06 9.49
CA ILE A 83 2.50 8.30 10.56
C ILE A 83 1.88 6.97 10.97
N PRO A 84 2.15 6.47 12.19
CA PRO A 84 1.65 5.18 12.68
C PRO A 84 0.19 5.24 13.16
N TYR A 85 -0.42 4.06 13.33
CA TYR A 85 -1.72 3.86 13.97
C TYR A 85 -2.92 4.50 13.27
N LEU A 86 -2.81 4.81 11.98
CA LEU A 86 -3.95 5.26 11.18
C LEU A 86 -4.88 4.08 10.87
N ASP A 87 -6.20 4.34 10.85
CA ASP A 87 -7.16 3.46 10.19
C ASP A 87 -7.43 3.99 8.79
N ILE A 88 -7.06 3.22 7.78
CA ILE A 88 -7.25 3.60 6.38
C ILE A 88 -8.24 2.64 5.73
N HIS A 89 -9.43 3.16 5.44
CA HIS A 89 -10.45 2.45 4.67
C HIS A 89 -10.30 2.79 3.20
N TYR A 90 -10.38 1.79 2.32
CA TYR A 90 -10.42 2.03 0.89
C TYR A 90 -11.77 1.66 0.30
N GLU A 91 -12.15 2.40 -0.72
CA GLU A 91 -13.21 2.08 -1.67
C GLU A 91 -12.65 2.12 -3.09
N LEU A 92 -12.89 1.05 -3.86
CA LEU A 92 -12.46 0.92 -5.24
C LEU A 92 -13.67 0.58 -6.11
N THR A 93 -13.92 1.40 -7.13
CA THR A 93 -14.97 1.21 -8.13
C THR A 93 -14.37 1.24 -9.53
N LYS A 94 -15.15 0.79 -10.54
CA LYS A 94 -14.70 0.71 -11.93
C LYS A 94 -15.72 1.34 -12.87
N ASP A 95 -15.25 2.13 -13.83
CA ASP A 95 -16.11 2.70 -14.87
C ASP A 95 -16.77 1.60 -15.71
N GLY A 96 -18.04 1.82 -16.02
CA GLY A 96 -18.80 0.89 -16.83
C GLY A 96 -19.24 -0.40 -16.12
N ASP A 97 -18.77 -0.66 -14.91
CA ASP A 97 -19.15 -1.82 -14.10
C ASP A 97 -19.83 -1.37 -12.79
N LYS A 98 -21.16 -1.25 -12.82
CA LYS A 98 -21.94 -0.80 -11.68
C LYS A 98 -22.00 -1.82 -10.52
N VAL A 99 -21.55 -3.04 -10.74
CA VAL A 99 -21.55 -4.12 -9.73
C VAL A 99 -20.20 -4.17 -9.02
N PHE A 100 -19.12 -3.81 -9.72
CA PHE A 100 -17.80 -3.84 -9.12
C PHE A 100 -17.65 -2.74 -8.07
N LYS A 101 -17.52 -3.16 -6.85
CA LYS A 101 -17.15 -2.33 -5.70
C LYS A 101 -16.36 -3.17 -4.71
N LYS A 102 -15.16 -2.73 -4.38
CA LYS A 102 -14.34 -3.30 -3.31
C LYS A 102 -14.16 -2.29 -2.21
N THR A 103 -14.25 -2.75 -0.99
CA THR A 103 -13.98 -1.96 0.21
C THR A 103 -13.18 -2.80 1.19
N GLY A 104 -12.36 -2.17 2.00
CA GLY A 104 -11.59 -2.87 3.02
C GLY A 104 -10.73 -1.90 3.83
N LEU A 105 -9.87 -2.48 4.65
CA LEU A 105 -8.87 -1.78 5.46
C LEU A 105 -7.49 -2.01 4.85
N LEU A 106 -6.64 -1.01 4.90
CA LEU A 106 -5.20 -1.14 4.73
C LEU A 106 -4.56 -1.35 6.10
N PHE A 107 -3.69 -2.34 6.20
CA PHE A 107 -3.03 -2.70 7.46
C PHE A 107 -1.58 -2.22 7.47
N PRO A 108 -1.05 -1.80 8.64
CA PRO A 108 0.35 -1.43 8.76
C PRO A 108 1.24 -2.63 8.49
N MET A 109 2.24 -2.44 7.66
CA MET A 109 3.26 -3.43 7.34
C MET A 109 4.58 -2.75 6.97
N THR A 110 5.61 -3.52 6.67
CA THR A 110 6.92 -2.99 6.36
C THR A 110 7.57 -3.75 5.20
N ALA A 111 8.28 -3.03 4.36
CA ALA A 111 9.15 -3.55 3.32
C ALA A 111 10.54 -2.92 3.42
N LYS A 112 11.42 -3.17 2.46
CA LYS A 112 12.81 -2.66 2.51
C LYS A 112 12.89 -1.13 2.41
N ASP A 113 11.92 -0.52 1.77
CA ASP A 113 11.77 0.93 1.57
C ASP A 113 11.08 1.64 2.74
N GLY A 114 10.48 0.89 3.64
CA GLY A 114 9.91 1.44 4.86
C GLY A 114 8.56 0.86 5.27
N PRO A 115 7.97 1.42 6.34
CA PRO A 115 6.63 1.06 6.77
C PRO A 115 5.57 1.78 5.92
N HIS A 116 4.47 1.09 5.64
CA HIS A 116 3.34 1.58 4.85
C HIS A 116 2.03 0.92 5.31
N TYR A 117 0.91 1.30 4.68
CA TYR A 117 -0.39 0.67 4.89
C TYR A 117 -0.82 -0.02 3.60
N ALA A 118 -1.19 -1.31 3.67
CA ALA A 118 -1.60 -2.03 2.49
C ALA A 118 -2.57 -3.18 2.76
N ASN A 119 -3.19 -3.66 1.68
CA ASN A 119 -3.93 -4.92 1.63
C ASN A 119 -4.04 -5.39 0.18
N ASN A 120 -4.20 -6.69 0.00
CA ASN A 120 -4.49 -7.20 -1.34
C ASN A 120 -5.97 -6.99 -1.69
N THR A 121 -6.23 -6.55 -2.91
CA THR A 121 -7.59 -6.42 -3.46
C THR A 121 -7.67 -6.99 -4.87
N ASP A 122 -8.78 -7.69 -5.17
CA ASP A 122 -8.99 -8.24 -6.50
C ASP A 122 -9.51 -7.17 -7.45
N MET A 123 -8.86 -7.05 -8.61
CA MET A 123 -9.28 -6.20 -9.71
C MET A 123 -10.29 -6.95 -10.60
N ALA A 124 -11.03 -6.21 -11.44
CA ALA A 124 -11.98 -6.76 -12.42
C ALA A 124 -11.48 -6.61 -13.87
N GLY A 125 -10.17 -6.86 -14.07
CA GLY A 125 -9.53 -6.71 -15.37
C GLY A 125 -9.31 -5.25 -15.80
N PRO A 126 -8.80 -4.99 -17.01
CA PRO A 126 -8.44 -3.66 -17.48
C PRO A 126 -9.61 -2.67 -17.49
N GLY A 127 -9.31 -1.40 -17.22
CA GLY A 127 -10.29 -0.32 -17.24
C GLY A 127 -9.87 0.90 -16.41
N THR A 128 -10.78 1.86 -16.29
CA THR A 128 -10.61 3.03 -15.43
C THR A 128 -11.21 2.75 -14.06
N TYR A 129 -10.46 3.02 -13.02
CA TYR A 129 -10.84 2.80 -11.63
C TYR A 129 -10.84 4.10 -10.85
N HIS A 130 -11.70 4.16 -9.83
CA HIS A 130 -11.76 5.24 -8.85
C HIS A 130 -11.43 4.66 -7.48
N LEU A 131 -10.38 5.19 -6.88
CA LEU A 131 -9.91 4.83 -5.54
C LEU A 131 -10.21 5.98 -4.59
N THR A 132 -10.79 5.68 -3.44
CA THR A 132 -10.94 6.63 -2.34
C THR A 132 -10.39 6.02 -1.06
N TYR A 133 -9.51 6.74 -0.39
CA TYR A 133 -9.09 6.47 0.98
C TYR A 133 -9.86 7.36 1.95
N THR A 134 -10.34 6.78 3.04
CA THR A 134 -10.83 7.50 4.23
C THR A 134 -9.88 7.18 5.37
N ILE A 135 -9.19 8.19 5.87
CA ILE A 135 -8.12 8.08 6.86
C ILE A 135 -8.60 8.63 8.19
N TRP A 136 -8.67 7.78 9.18
CA TRP A 136 -9.03 8.13 10.55
C TRP A 136 -7.75 8.39 11.36
N PRO A 137 -7.81 9.32 12.34
CA PRO A 137 -6.67 9.59 13.20
C PRO A 137 -6.33 8.39 14.08
N PRO A 138 -5.11 8.34 14.67
CA PRO A 138 -4.61 7.19 15.41
C PRO A 138 -5.33 6.89 16.72
N THR A 139 -6.34 7.67 17.09
CA THR A 139 -7.14 7.50 18.32
C THR A 139 -7.85 6.17 18.43
N THR A 140 -8.24 5.57 17.30
CA THR A 140 -8.90 4.25 17.24
C THR A 140 -8.00 3.14 17.79
N HIS A 141 -6.69 3.33 17.76
CA HIS A 141 -5.68 2.43 18.32
C HIS A 141 -5.16 2.87 19.70
N GLY A 142 -5.85 3.81 20.35
CA GLY A 142 -5.49 4.28 21.69
C GLY A 142 -4.24 5.15 21.74
N PHE A 143 -3.84 5.76 20.62
CA PHE A 143 -2.74 6.72 20.60
C PHE A 143 -3.18 8.02 21.28
N ILE A 144 -2.47 8.41 22.34
CA ILE A 144 -2.85 9.49 23.24
C ILE A 144 -1.97 10.70 22.96
N ARG A 145 -2.54 11.91 23.01
CA ARG A 145 -1.84 13.18 22.88
C ARG A 145 -1.70 13.90 24.22
N HIS A 146 -0.67 14.71 24.37
CA HIS A 146 -0.56 15.68 25.46
C HIS A 146 -1.50 16.87 25.22
N THR A 147 -2.08 17.40 26.29
CA THR A 147 -3.03 18.53 26.23
C THR A 147 -2.60 19.72 27.07
N ASP A 148 -1.48 19.59 27.81
CA ASP A 148 -0.94 20.67 28.62
C ASP A 148 -0.32 21.80 27.77
N LYS A 149 -0.18 22.98 28.37
CA LYS A 149 0.30 24.16 27.64
C LYS A 149 1.75 24.04 27.15
N ALA A 150 2.57 23.22 27.79
CA ALA A 150 4.01 23.17 27.51
C ALA A 150 4.36 22.17 26.41
N SER A 151 3.66 21.06 26.36
CA SER A 151 3.95 19.93 25.45
C SER A 151 2.75 19.44 24.64
N GLY A 152 1.58 20.07 24.82
CA GLY A 152 0.35 19.66 24.17
C GLY A 152 0.36 19.90 22.65
N VAL A 153 -0.29 19.00 21.93
CA VAL A 153 -0.56 19.11 20.48
C VAL A 153 -2.04 19.36 20.24
N PRO A 154 -2.44 19.87 19.06
CA PRO A 154 -3.83 20.13 18.72
C PRO A 154 -4.75 18.92 18.85
N ASP A 155 -6.06 19.12 18.80
CA ASP A 155 -7.01 18.04 18.62
C ASP A 155 -6.75 17.28 17.33
N TRP A 156 -6.94 15.95 17.39
CA TRP A 156 -6.85 15.13 16.20
C TRP A 156 -7.82 15.60 15.12
N TRP A 157 -7.41 15.46 13.88
CA TRP A 157 -8.26 15.75 12.71
C TRP A 157 -9.50 14.86 12.66
N LYS A 158 -10.52 15.32 11.97
CA LYS A 158 -11.67 14.48 11.58
C LYS A 158 -11.25 13.58 10.41
N PRO A 159 -11.92 12.43 10.22
CA PRO A 159 -11.60 11.58 9.08
C PRO A 159 -11.52 12.38 7.78
N ILE A 160 -10.42 12.20 7.07
CA ILE A 160 -10.16 12.86 5.79
C ILE A 160 -10.31 11.87 4.64
N THR A 161 -10.68 12.37 3.46
CA THR A 161 -10.76 11.57 2.24
C THR A 161 -9.77 12.07 1.19
N ALA A 162 -9.14 11.13 0.48
CA ALA A 162 -8.35 11.41 -0.71
C ALA A 162 -8.80 10.45 -1.81
N SER A 163 -8.93 10.96 -3.06
CA SER A 163 -9.49 10.16 -4.16
C SER A 163 -8.68 10.36 -5.44
N TRP A 164 -8.60 9.28 -6.22
CA TRP A 164 -7.86 9.22 -7.47
C TRP A 164 -8.64 8.46 -8.53
N THR A 165 -8.32 8.76 -9.78
CA THR A 165 -8.80 8.01 -10.95
C THR A 165 -7.60 7.54 -11.74
N PHE A 166 -7.56 6.24 -12.06
CA PHE A 166 -6.42 5.65 -12.75
C PHE A 166 -6.83 4.56 -13.73
N ALA A 167 -5.98 4.32 -14.73
CA ALA A 167 -6.13 3.18 -15.64
C ALA A 167 -5.45 1.94 -15.04
N TYR A 168 -6.13 0.81 -15.07
CA TYR A 168 -5.54 -0.48 -14.70
C TYR A 168 -5.48 -1.41 -15.93
N PRO A 169 -4.37 -2.14 -16.17
CA PRO A 169 -3.09 -1.93 -15.53
C PRO A 169 -2.51 -0.57 -15.87
N SER A 170 -1.88 0.07 -14.88
CA SER A 170 -1.18 1.33 -15.11
C SER A 170 0.01 1.10 -16.05
N LYS A 171 0.33 2.11 -16.86
CA LYS A 171 1.60 2.09 -17.60
C LYS A 171 2.69 2.48 -16.61
N ASN A 172 3.77 1.71 -16.60
CA ASN A 172 4.98 2.12 -15.87
C ASN A 172 5.42 3.49 -16.42
N LYS A 173 5.77 4.39 -15.51
CA LYS A 173 6.45 5.63 -15.88
C LYS A 173 7.90 5.37 -16.22
#